data_00e23d0ba4948579f339994858a65751
#
_entry.id   00e23d0ba4948579f339994858a65751
#
_cell.length_a   1.000
_cell.length_b   1.000
_cell.length_c   1.000
_cell.angle_alpha   90.00
_cell.angle_beta   90.00
_cell.angle_gamma   90.00
#
_symmetry.space_group_name_H-M   'P 1'
#
loop_
_entity.id
_entity.type
_entity.pdbx_description
1 polymer ?
#
loop_
_entity_poly.entity_id
_entity_poly.type
_entity_poly.pdbx_seq_one_letter_code
_entity_poly.pdbx_strand_id
1 'polypeptide(L)'
;MTDDARSRIDSTVKGNDVVLFMKGTPLFPQCGFSSRAVAILEHLGVEYASVDVLQDQGIRQGIKEYSDWPTIPQLYVKGEFIGGSDIMMEMYESGELSQLLEDQGVATAH
;
A
#
# COMPACT_ATOMS: atom_id res chain seq x y z
N MET A 1 -19.22 -0.61 -4.29
CA MET A 1 -18.18 -1.58 -4.69
C MET A 1 -18.85 -2.86 -5.16
N THR A 2 -18.39 -3.41 -6.26
CA THR A 2 -18.91 -4.70 -6.74
C THR A 2 -18.30 -5.85 -5.95
N ASP A 3 -18.99 -6.99 -5.93
CA ASP A 3 -18.45 -8.19 -5.26
C ASP A 3 -17.16 -8.65 -5.92
N ASP A 4 -17.03 -8.47 -7.24
CA ASP A 4 -15.81 -8.82 -7.97
C ASP A 4 -14.63 -7.95 -7.53
N ALA A 5 -14.81 -6.63 -7.46
CA ALA A 5 -13.77 -5.72 -7.01
C ALA A 5 -13.36 -6.02 -5.57
N ARG A 6 -14.33 -6.25 -4.69
CA ARG A 6 -14.06 -6.59 -3.29
C ARG A 6 -13.26 -7.87 -3.17
N SER A 7 -13.65 -8.91 -3.91
CA SER A 7 -12.98 -10.20 -3.90
C SER A 7 -11.54 -10.10 -4.37
N ARG A 8 -11.30 -9.33 -5.43
CA ARG A 8 -9.96 -9.11 -6.00
C ARG A 8 -9.07 -8.33 -5.03
N ILE A 9 -9.61 -7.29 -4.40
CA ILE A 9 -8.88 -6.51 -3.39
C ILE A 9 -8.52 -7.41 -2.22
N ASP A 10 -9.50 -8.13 -1.69
CA ASP A 10 -9.30 -8.99 -0.53
C ASP A 10 -8.27 -10.08 -0.81
N SER A 11 -8.33 -10.73 -1.96
CA SER A 11 -7.35 -11.73 -2.39
C SER A 11 -5.94 -11.14 -2.47
N THR A 12 -5.80 -9.95 -3.02
CA THR A 12 -4.51 -9.28 -3.17
C THR A 12 -3.92 -8.93 -1.80
N VAL A 13 -4.75 -8.34 -0.94
CA VAL A 13 -4.35 -7.90 0.40
C VAL A 13 -3.94 -9.09 1.27
N LYS A 14 -4.67 -10.20 1.19
CA LYS A 14 -4.40 -11.38 2.00
C LYS A 14 -3.34 -12.30 1.39
N GLY A 15 -3.15 -12.21 0.08
CA GLY A 15 -2.19 -13.04 -0.64
C GLY A 15 -0.75 -12.53 -0.63
N ASN A 16 -0.51 -11.34 -0.10
CA ASN A 16 0.80 -10.71 -0.08
C ASN A 16 1.06 -10.08 1.28
N ASP A 17 2.29 -10.18 1.76
CA ASP A 17 2.65 -9.61 3.08
C ASP A 17 2.55 -8.09 3.08
N VAL A 18 2.99 -7.44 2.00
CA VAL A 18 2.95 -5.98 1.87
C VAL A 18 2.35 -5.63 0.53
N VAL A 19 1.34 -4.78 0.52
CA VAL A 19 0.67 -4.33 -0.72
C VAL A 19 0.53 -2.82 -0.70
N LEU A 20 0.90 -2.20 -1.80
CA LEU A 20 0.70 -0.77 -2.01
C LEU A 20 -0.27 -0.55 -3.16
N PHE A 21 -1.43 0.03 -2.87
CA PHE A 21 -2.36 0.51 -3.91
C PHE A 21 -1.95 1.93 -4.24
N MET A 22 -1.63 2.18 -5.51
CA MET A 22 -1.03 3.45 -5.92
C MET A 22 -1.54 3.91 -7.28
N LYS A 23 -1.23 5.15 -7.63
CA LYS A 23 -1.49 5.69 -8.97
C LYS A 23 -0.21 5.55 -9.78
N GLY A 24 -0.26 4.72 -10.82
CA GLY A 24 0.90 4.35 -11.62
C GLY A 24 1.60 3.11 -11.10
N THR A 25 2.84 2.94 -11.47
CA THR A 25 3.67 1.80 -11.07
C THR A 25 4.88 2.28 -10.27
N PRO A 26 5.58 1.39 -9.55
CA PRO A 26 6.77 1.81 -8.81
C PRO A 26 7.84 2.49 -9.67
N LEU A 27 7.99 2.07 -10.93
CA LEU A 27 8.95 2.69 -11.85
C LEU A 27 8.44 4.01 -12.41
N PHE A 28 7.11 4.15 -12.56
CA PHE A 28 6.49 5.33 -13.16
C PHE A 28 5.28 5.79 -12.33
N PRO A 29 5.50 6.30 -11.10
CA PRO A 29 4.38 6.80 -10.30
C PRO A 29 3.72 7.98 -10.99
N GLN A 30 2.39 8.05 -10.95
CA GLN A 30 1.60 9.10 -11.61
C GLN A 30 1.07 10.15 -10.63
N CYS A 31 1.57 10.17 -9.40
CA CYS A 31 1.12 11.07 -8.35
C CYS A 31 2.26 11.23 -7.35
N GLY A 32 2.48 12.46 -6.89
CA GLY A 32 3.56 12.76 -5.94
C GLY A 32 3.44 11.97 -4.63
N PHE A 33 2.21 11.74 -4.17
CA PHE A 33 1.98 10.97 -2.95
C PHE A 33 2.31 9.49 -3.15
N SER A 34 1.98 8.94 -4.32
CA SER A 34 2.35 7.56 -4.67
C SER A 34 3.86 7.42 -4.82
N SER A 35 4.50 8.43 -5.41
CA SER A 35 5.96 8.47 -5.55
C SER A 35 6.64 8.43 -4.17
N ARG A 36 6.13 9.20 -3.22
CA ARG A 36 6.65 9.22 -1.85
C ARG A 36 6.50 7.87 -1.17
N ALA A 37 5.34 7.23 -1.34
CA ALA A 37 5.08 5.91 -0.76
C ALA A 37 6.07 4.86 -1.30
N VAL A 38 6.30 4.87 -2.61
CA VAL A 38 7.28 3.98 -3.25
C VAL A 38 8.68 4.23 -2.69
N ALA A 39 9.07 5.49 -2.58
CA ALA A 39 10.40 5.86 -2.07
C ALA A 39 10.63 5.33 -0.66
N ILE A 40 9.62 5.43 0.21
CA ILE A 40 9.69 4.91 1.58
C ILE A 40 9.93 3.40 1.59
N LEU A 41 9.13 2.64 0.83
CA LEU A 41 9.25 1.19 0.79
C LEU A 41 10.59 0.74 0.16
N GLU A 42 11.03 1.43 -0.87
CA GLU A 42 12.32 1.15 -1.51
C GLU A 42 13.47 1.42 -0.55
N HIS A 43 13.39 2.52 0.19
CA HIS A 43 14.43 2.88 1.17
C HIS A 43 14.52 1.85 2.30
N LEU A 44 13.38 1.31 2.73
CA LEU A 44 13.36 0.26 3.75
C LEU A 44 13.82 -1.09 3.21
N GLY A 45 13.90 -1.23 1.87
CA GLY A 45 14.31 -2.47 1.24
C GLY A 45 13.32 -3.61 1.44
N VAL A 46 12.04 -3.27 1.57
CA VAL A 46 10.98 -4.27 1.74
C VAL A 46 10.43 -4.69 0.37
N GLU A 47 10.14 -5.98 0.23
CA GLU A 47 9.46 -6.48 -0.95
C GLU A 47 7.97 -6.23 -0.80
N TYR A 48 7.32 -5.77 -1.85
CA TYR A 48 5.89 -5.48 -1.81
C TYR A 48 5.25 -5.71 -3.17
N ALA A 49 3.97 -6.04 -3.14
CA ALA A 49 3.14 -6.07 -4.34
C ALA A 49 2.57 -4.67 -4.54
N SER A 50 2.47 -4.24 -5.79
CA SER A 50 1.87 -2.96 -6.12
C SER A 50 0.66 -3.16 -7.02
N VAL A 51 -0.34 -2.31 -6.85
CA VAL A 51 -1.55 -2.31 -7.68
C VAL A 51 -1.74 -0.91 -8.24
N ASP A 52 -1.71 -0.80 -9.56
CA ASP A 52 -1.96 0.48 -10.24
C ASP A 52 -3.47 0.68 -10.40
N VAL A 53 -4.04 1.50 -9.53
CA VAL A 53 -5.49 1.74 -9.53
C VAL A 53 -5.98 2.52 -10.74
N LEU A 54 -5.06 3.12 -11.52
CA LEU A 54 -5.45 3.83 -12.75
C LEU A 54 -5.83 2.87 -13.87
N GLN A 55 -5.46 1.59 -13.76
CA GLN A 55 -5.76 0.57 -14.75
C GLN A 55 -7.14 -0.07 -14.55
N ASP A 56 -7.80 0.19 -13.41
CA ASP A 56 -9.06 -0.44 -13.08
C ASP A 56 -9.90 0.46 -12.16
N GLN A 57 -10.94 1.06 -12.72
CA GLN A 57 -11.82 1.96 -11.98
C GLN A 57 -12.58 1.26 -10.85
N GLY A 58 -12.90 -0.01 -11.03
CA GLY A 58 -13.54 -0.81 -9.99
C GLY A 58 -12.65 -0.95 -8.76
N ILE A 59 -11.38 -1.20 -8.98
CA ILE A 59 -10.39 -1.29 -7.90
C ILE A 59 -10.15 0.10 -7.29
N ARG A 60 -10.03 1.14 -8.12
CA ARG A 60 -9.80 2.51 -7.66
C ARG A 60 -10.89 2.97 -6.69
N GLN A 61 -12.14 2.73 -7.05
CA GLN A 61 -13.28 3.08 -6.20
C GLN A 61 -13.41 2.10 -5.03
N GLY A 62 -13.24 0.81 -5.32
CA GLY A 62 -13.42 -0.26 -4.33
C GLY A 62 -12.44 -0.18 -3.17
N ILE A 63 -11.18 0.19 -3.44
CA ILE A 63 -10.18 0.25 -2.36
C ILE A 63 -10.52 1.32 -1.32
N LYS A 64 -11.15 2.41 -1.74
CA LYS A 64 -11.57 3.48 -0.82
C LYS A 64 -12.70 3.00 0.09
N GLU A 65 -13.62 2.22 -0.45
CA GLU A 65 -14.71 1.62 0.33
C GLU A 65 -14.20 0.50 1.23
N TYR A 66 -13.29 -0.32 0.72
CA TYR A 66 -12.71 -1.44 1.44
C TYR A 66 -11.99 -0.97 2.72
N SER A 67 -11.22 0.10 2.63
CA SER A 67 -10.46 0.67 3.76
C SER A 67 -11.24 1.68 4.56
N ASP A 68 -12.35 2.17 4.05
CA ASP A 68 -13.07 3.34 4.57
C ASP A 68 -12.12 4.55 4.65
N TRP A 69 -11.28 4.70 3.63
CA TRP A 69 -10.28 5.78 3.54
C TRP A 69 -10.34 6.40 2.14
N PRO A 70 -10.45 7.73 2.04
CA PRO A 70 -10.83 8.38 0.77
C PRO A 70 -9.70 8.56 -0.24
N THR A 71 -8.47 8.37 0.13
CA THR A 71 -7.33 8.73 -0.73
C THR A 71 -6.44 7.55 -1.08
N ILE A 72 -5.67 7.71 -2.15
CA ILE A 72 -4.65 6.78 -2.63
C ILE A 72 -3.34 7.56 -2.66
N PRO A 73 -2.19 7.00 -2.25
CA PRO A 73 -1.92 5.57 -2.04
C PRO A 73 -2.42 5.03 -0.71
N GLN A 74 -2.48 3.68 -0.63
CA GLN A 74 -2.84 2.98 0.59
C GLN A 74 -1.91 1.79 0.80
N LEU A 75 -1.35 1.68 1.99
CA LEU A 75 -0.45 0.58 2.35
C LEU A 75 -1.18 -0.45 3.22
N TYR A 76 -0.98 -1.72 2.89
CA TYR A 76 -1.46 -2.86 3.68
C TYR A 76 -0.29 -3.74 4.07
N VAL A 77 -0.27 -4.17 5.33
CA VAL A 77 0.74 -5.12 5.83
C VAL A 77 0.01 -6.26 6.51
N LYS A 78 0.28 -7.48 6.05
CA LYS A 78 -0.35 -8.71 6.58
C LYS A 78 -1.88 -8.60 6.64
N GLY A 79 -2.47 -8.00 5.61
CA GLY A 79 -3.92 -7.86 5.49
C GLY A 79 -4.51 -6.67 6.23
N GLU A 80 -3.72 -5.91 6.97
CA GLU A 80 -4.19 -4.75 7.72
C GLU A 80 -3.89 -3.45 6.99
N PHE A 81 -4.87 -2.57 6.94
CA PHE A 81 -4.69 -1.22 6.42
C PHE A 81 -3.82 -0.40 7.37
N ILE A 82 -2.71 0.12 6.87
CA ILE A 82 -1.78 0.92 7.67
C ILE A 82 -2.09 2.41 7.53
N GLY A 83 -2.22 2.88 6.28
CA GLY A 83 -2.50 4.28 6.03
C GLY A 83 -2.06 4.72 4.66
N GLY A 84 -2.18 6.02 4.42
CA GLY A 84 -1.75 6.66 3.20
C GLY A 84 -0.35 7.24 3.32
N SER A 85 0.00 8.09 2.35
CA SER A 85 1.33 8.68 2.25
C SER A 85 1.79 9.43 3.51
N ASP A 86 0.90 10.22 4.11
CA ASP A 86 1.27 11.01 5.29
C ASP A 86 1.54 10.14 6.50
N ILE A 87 0.70 9.13 6.73
CA ILE A 87 0.88 8.18 7.82
C ILE A 87 2.17 7.38 7.61
N MET A 88 2.41 6.92 6.39
CA MET A 88 3.65 6.21 6.05
C MET A 88 4.88 7.05 6.36
N MET A 89 4.86 8.33 6.00
CA MET A 89 5.98 9.24 6.25
C MET A 89 6.21 9.43 7.74
N GLU A 90 5.16 9.68 8.52
CA GLU A 90 5.26 9.81 9.98
C GLU A 90 5.86 8.56 10.61
N MET A 91 5.35 7.40 10.23
CA MET A 91 5.81 6.11 10.78
C MET A 91 7.24 5.81 10.35
N TYR A 92 7.58 6.20 9.12
CA TYR A 92 8.95 6.03 8.62
C TYR A 92 9.93 6.89 9.43
N GLU A 93 9.62 8.15 9.62
CA GLU A 93 10.48 9.09 10.34
C GLU A 93 10.65 8.72 11.81
N SER A 94 9.62 8.20 12.45
CA SER A 94 9.66 7.79 13.85
C SER A 94 10.28 6.41 14.06
N GLY A 95 10.49 5.63 13.01
CA GLY A 95 10.94 4.25 13.10
C GLY A 95 9.82 3.25 13.32
N GLU A 96 8.58 3.71 13.47
CA GLU A 96 7.42 2.83 13.71
C GLU A 96 7.14 1.90 12.54
N LEU A 97 7.36 2.35 11.30
CA LEU A 97 7.08 1.52 10.13
C LEU A 97 8.06 0.34 10.06
N SER A 98 9.34 0.61 10.29
CA SER A 98 10.36 -0.42 10.34
C SER A 98 10.06 -1.43 11.44
N GLN A 99 9.66 -0.95 12.61
CA GLN A 99 9.32 -1.80 13.75
C GLN A 99 8.07 -2.65 13.46
N LEU A 100 7.05 -2.05 12.83
CA LEU A 100 5.85 -2.77 12.45
C LEU A 100 6.17 -3.93 11.50
N LEU A 101 6.98 -3.67 10.48
CA LEU A 101 7.38 -4.69 9.52
C LEU A 101 8.14 -5.82 10.20
N GLU A 102 9.07 -5.48 11.09
CA GLU A 102 9.81 -6.46 11.88
C GLU A 102 8.89 -7.31 12.74
N ASP A 103 7.97 -6.68 13.46
CA ASP A 103 7.02 -7.36 14.34
C ASP A 103 6.11 -8.32 13.56
N GLN A 104 5.81 -8.00 12.31
CA GLN A 104 4.99 -8.84 11.44
C GLN A 104 5.81 -9.89 10.69
N GLY A 105 7.10 -9.97 10.94
CA GLY A 105 7.98 -10.95 10.29
C GLY A 105 8.30 -10.62 8.84
N VAL A 106 8.18 -9.36 8.44
CA VAL A 106 8.50 -8.92 7.08
C VAL A 106 9.96 -8.44 7.05
N ALA A 107 10.74 -9.05 6.16
CA ALA A 107 12.15 -8.70 6.03
C ALA A 107 12.34 -7.31 5.43
N THR A 108 13.29 -6.56 5.98
CA THR A 108 13.72 -5.27 5.43
C THR A 108 15.23 -5.33 5.24
N ALA A 109 15.76 -4.41 4.42
CA ALA A 109 17.21 -4.34 4.18
C ALA A 109 17.94 -3.56 5.28
N HIS A 110 17.20 -3.00 6.22
CA HIS A 110 17.79 -2.17 7.30
C HIS A 110 17.34 -2.61 8.66
#